data_d7bb132123970aeda0c0542199d7c2a7
#
_entry.id   d7bb132123970aeda0c0542199d7c2a7
#
_cell.length_a   1.000
_cell.length_b   1.000
_cell.length_c   1.000
_cell.angle_alpha   90.00
_cell.angle_beta   90.00
_cell.angle_gamma   90.00
#
_symmetry.space_group_name_H-M   'P 1'
#
loop_
_entity.id
_entity.type
_entity.pdbx_description
1 polymer ?
#
loop_
_entity_poly.entity_id
_entity_poly.type
_entity_poly.pdbx_seq_one_letter_code
_entity_poly.pdbx_strand_id
1 'polypeptide(L)'
;MPTRATKIVATLGPASSDPDMLEAMIRAGVNVVRLNFSHGKAQDHIDRAQLVREAAARAGREVAIMADLQGPKIRVGKFADGKVMLEPGAPFVLDASRTEPGDLSGVGLDYKELPRDVKAGDVLLLNDGLIVLTVDSVQGEKVNTTVKLGGELSNNKGINKQGGGLTAPALTGKDMEDIKTAMSFQADYIAVSFPKNATDMEMARQLANVAAAEFNHKPALIAKIERAEAIPRLEEILLASDGIMVARGDLAVEVGNAVVPALQKRMIKLARKHDKVVITATQMMESMITNPVPTRAEVSDVANAVLDGTDAVMLSAETAAGKFPLETVQEMAKICLAAEAAEEVELDADFSGQTFHRIDQSIAMGALFTAHHLNAKGIVALTESGSTALWMSRHRVKIPIYALTTKVSSQRKMALYRNVRPLLMDTSTDLDTALAQAEMHLKKRNIVSTGDIYAITCGEPMGSPGGTNMLKICRAE
;
A
#
# COMPACT_ATOMS: atom_id res chain seq x y z
N MET A 1 25.11 -3.08 -7.76
CA MET A 1 24.26 -1.87 -7.87
C MET A 1 23.84 -1.46 -6.47
N PRO A 2 23.78 -0.16 -6.17
CA PRO A 2 23.27 0.29 -4.87
C PRO A 2 21.86 -0.26 -4.66
N THR A 3 21.61 -0.67 -3.45
CA THR A 3 20.40 -1.42 -3.11
C THR A 3 19.36 -0.46 -2.56
N ARG A 4 18.25 -0.30 -3.30
CA ARG A 4 17.13 0.58 -2.93
C ARG A 4 16.43 0.12 -1.64
N ALA A 5 16.19 1.03 -0.71
CA ALA A 5 15.46 0.79 0.53
C ALA A 5 13.93 0.86 0.33
N THR A 6 13.44 1.92 -0.34
CA THR A 6 12.01 2.14 -0.62
C THR A 6 11.48 1.09 -1.59
N LYS A 7 10.33 0.52 -1.31
CA LYS A 7 9.71 -0.53 -2.13
C LYS A 7 8.86 0.09 -3.27
N ILE A 8 8.62 -0.70 -4.31
CA ILE A 8 7.71 -0.32 -5.40
C ILE A 8 6.54 -1.30 -5.42
N VAL A 9 5.35 -0.75 -5.35
CA VAL A 9 4.08 -1.45 -5.59
C VAL A 9 3.63 -1.13 -7.02
N ALA A 10 3.39 -2.14 -7.84
CA ALA A 10 2.90 -1.97 -9.20
C ALA A 10 1.50 -2.58 -9.36
N THR A 11 0.55 -1.81 -9.89
CA THR A 11 -0.78 -2.34 -10.21
C THR A 11 -0.73 -3.08 -11.54
N LEU A 12 -1.28 -4.30 -11.55
CA LEU A 12 -1.36 -5.10 -12.77
C LEU A 12 -2.68 -4.83 -13.52
N GLY A 13 -2.57 -4.86 -14.83
CA GLY A 13 -3.67 -4.68 -15.75
C GLY A 13 -3.26 -5.09 -17.18
N PRO A 14 -3.99 -4.64 -18.21
CA PRO A 14 -3.71 -5.03 -19.59
C PRO A 14 -2.26 -4.79 -20.05
N ALA A 15 -1.64 -3.68 -19.60
CA ALA A 15 -0.26 -3.32 -19.99
C ALA A 15 0.83 -4.22 -19.35
N SER A 16 0.48 -4.94 -18.29
CA SER A 16 1.41 -5.79 -17.51
C SER A 16 0.96 -7.24 -17.42
N SER A 17 0.08 -7.69 -18.32
CA SER A 17 -0.42 -9.07 -18.38
C SER A 17 0.47 -10.02 -19.19
N ASP A 18 1.42 -9.50 -19.96
CA ASP A 18 2.40 -10.31 -20.67
C ASP A 18 3.44 -10.88 -19.69
N PRO A 19 3.75 -12.20 -19.74
CA PRO A 19 4.67 -12.84 -18.80
C PRO A 19 6.09 -12.26 -18.81
N ASP A 20 6.60 -11.88 -19.98
CA ASP A 20 7.97 -11.36 -20.13
C ASP A 20 8.03 -9.90 -19.64
N MET A 21 6.99 -9.11 -19.93
CA MET A 21 6.83 -7.76 -19.40
C MET A 21 6.80 -7.78 -17.86
N LEU A 22 6.00 -8.67 -17.27
CA LEU A 22 5.90 -8.79 -15.81
C LEU A 22 7.23 -9.22 -15.19
N GLU A 23 7.93 -10.19 -15.79
CA GLU A 23 9.26 -10.58 -15.33
C GLU A 23 10.26 -9.42 -15.42
N ALA A 24 10.24 -8.65 -16.52
CA ALA A 24 11.10 -7.48 -16.70
C ALA A 24 10.82 -6.41 -15.64
N MET A 25 9.55 -6.13 -15.32
CA MET A 25 9.15 -5.20 -14.26
C MET A 25 9.63 -5.68 -12.87
N ILE A 26 9.51 -6.98 -12.57
CA ILE A 26 10.02 -7.57 -11.31
C ILE A 26 11.54 -7.41 -11.23
N ARG A 27 12.27 -7.70 -12.32
CA ARG A 27 13.73 -7.50 -12.39
C ARG A 27 14.13 -6.03 -12.25
N ALA A 28 13.31 -5.10 -12.79
CA ALA A 28 13.51 -3.66 -12.66
C ALA A 28 13.28 -3.14 -11.24
N GLY A 29 12.58 -3.91 -10.39
CA GLY A 29 12.49 -3.57 -8.98
C GLY A 29 11.11 -3.59 -8.33
N VAL A 30 10.08 -4.11 -8.97
CA VAL A 30 8.78 -4.33 -8.32
C VAL A 30 8.95 -5.29 -7.15
N ASN A 31 8.39 -4.92 -6.00
CA ASN A 31 8.45 -5.69 -4.75
C ASN A 31 7.07 -6.26 -4.37
N VAL A 32 6.01 -5.54 -4.73
CA VAL A 32 4.63 -5.92 -4.45
C VAL A 32 3.81 -5.65 -5.71
N VAL A 33 2.95 -6.58 -6.08
CA VAL A 33 1.95 -6.36 -7.11
C VAL A 33 0.59 -6.12 -6.47
N ARG A 34 -0.14 -5.15 -7.03
CA ARG A 34 -1.51 -4.84 -6.63
C ARG A 34 -2.49 -5.37 -7.66
N LEU A 35 -3.43 -6.19 -7.20
CA LEU A 35 -4.59 -6.65 -7.98
C LEU A 35 -5.80 -5.82 -7.56
N ASN A 36 -6.28 -4.96 -8.46
CA ASN A 36 -7.39 -4.04 -8.18
C ASN A 36 -8.74 -4.73 -8.47
N PHE A 37 -9.46 -5.11 -7.41
CA PHE A 37 -10.75 -5.79 -7.50
C PHE A 37 -11.93 -4.88 -7.93
N SER A 38 -11.67 -3.58 -8.16
CA SER A 38 -12.66 -2.72 -8.82
C SER A 38 -12.86 -3.07 -10.30
N HIS A 39 -11.95 -3.85 -10.89
CA HIS A 39 -11.95 -4.25 -12.30
C HIS A 39 -11.66 -5.74 -12.43
N GLY A 40 -12.21 -6.37 -13.48
CA GLY A 40 -12.01 -7.80 -13.75
C GLY A 40 -12.95 -8.71 -12.97
N LYS A 41 -12.85 -9.99 -13.26
CA LYS A 41 -13.60 -11.07 -12.62
C LYS A 41 -12.69 -11.84 -11.67
N ALA A 42 -13.28 -12.66 -10.79
CA ALA A 42 -12.53 -13.51 -9.86
C ALA A 42 -11.43 -14.33 -10.57
N GLN A 43 -11.77 -14.97 -11.70
CA GLN A 43 -10.82 -15.79 -12.45
C GLN A 43 -9.63 -14.97 -12.99
N ASP A 44 -9.87 -13.73 -13.45
CA ASP A 44 -8.80 -12.87 -13.96
C ASP A 44 -7.76 -12.57 -12.87
N HIS A 45 -8.19 -12.43 -11.62
CA HIS A 45 -7.30 -12.21 -10.47
C HIS A 45 -6.53 -13.46 -10.07
N ILE A 46 -7.18 -14.64 -10.12
CA ILE A 46 -6.53 -15.93 -9.86
C ILE A 46 -5.43 -16.17 -10.90
N ASP A 47 -5.72 -15.99 -12.18
CA ASP A 47 -4.77 -16.19 -13.27
C ASP A 47 -3.60 -15.21 -13.18
N ARG A 48 -3.86 -13.94 -12.85
CA ARG A 48 -2.80 -12.94 -12.63
C ARG A 48 -1.93 -13.29 -11.42
N ALA A 49 -2.52 -13.76 -10.33
CA ALA A 49 -1.77 -14.16 -9.14
C ALA A 49 -0.82 -15.32 -9.46
N GLN A 50 -1.26 -16.31 -10.23
CA GLN A 50 -0.41 -17.39 -10.70
C GLN A 50 0.73 -16.87 -11.59
N LEU A 51 0.41 -16.02 -12.56
CA LEU A 51 1.41 -15.38 -13.44
C LEU A 51 2.49 -14.64 -12.65
N VAL A 52 2.10 -13.92 -11.57
CA VAL A 52 3.04 -13.24 -10.69
C VAL A 52 3.99 -14.23 -10.01
N ARG A 53 3.48 -15.34 -9.48
CA ARG A 53 4.30 -16.35 -8.81
C ARG A 53 5.30 -16.99 -9.78
N GLU A 54 4.88 -17.28 -11.00
CA GLU A 54 5.74 -17.81 -12.07
C GLU A 54 6.81 -16.80 -12.51
N ALA A 55 6.44 -15.55 -12.75
CA ALA A 55 7.36 -14.49 -13.13
C ALA A 55 8.38 -14.18 -12.02
N ALA A 56 7.96 -14.17 -10.76
CA ALA A 56 8.83 -14.01 -9.61
C ALA A 56 9.87 -15.14 -9.50
N ALA A 57 9.43 -16.38 -9.71
CA ALA A 57 10.33 -17.55 -9.72
C ALA A 57 11.38 -17.45 -10.84
N ARG A 58 10.97 -17.08 -12.08
CA ARG A 58 11.91 -16.87 -13.20
C ARG A 58 12.88 -15.71 -12.92
N ALA A 59 12.40 -14.65 -12.29
CA ALA A 59 13.23 -13.53 -11.90
C ALA A 59 14.19 -13.83 -10.73
N GLY A 60 13.98 -14.94 -10.01
CA GLY A 60 14.74 -15.30 -8.80
C GLY A 60 14.49 -14.31 -7.64
N ARG A 61 13.25 -13.75 -7.55
CA ARG A 61 12.88 -12.76 -6.55
C ARG A 61 11.50 -13.10 -5.96
N GLU A 62 11.34 -12.83 -4.66
CA GLU A 62 10.02 -12.89 -4.06
C GLU A 62 9.28 -11.57 -4.25
N VAL A 63 7.98 -11.68 -4.58
CA VAL A 63 7.07 -10.56 -4.78
C VAL A 63 5.80 -10.85 -3.99
N ALA A 64 5.37 -9.90 -3.16
CA ALA A 64 4.10 -9.99 -2.47
C ALA A 64 2.93 -9.67 -3.40
N ILE A 65 1.76 -10.24 -3.12
CA ILE A 65 0.51 -9.94 -3.81
C ILE A 65 -0.42 -9.22 -2.83
N MET A 66 -0.90 -8.05 -3.25
CA MET A 66 -1.89 -7.25 -2.54
C MET A 66 -3.21 -7.26 -3.31
N ALA A 67 -4.27 -7.78 -2.69
CA ALA A 67 -5.64 -7.68 -3.17
C ALA A 67 -6.24 -6.37 -2.65
N ASP A 68 -6.58 -5.46 -3.55
CA ASP A 68 -7.17 -4.16 -3.22
C ASP A 68 -8.67 -4.20 -3.47
N LEU A 69 -9.45 -4.22 -2.40
CA LEU A 69 -10.90 -4.32 -2.43
C LEU A 69 -11.53 -3.04 -2.98
N GLN A 70 -12.66 -3.19 -3.66
CA GLN A 70 -13.35 -2.05 -4.27
C GLN A 70 -13.90 -1.08 -3.20
N GLY A 71 -14.44 -1.63 -2.11
CA GLY A 71 -15.17 -0.85 -1.11
C GLY A 71 -16.48 -0.24 -1.63
N PRO A 72 -17.14 0.60 -0.85
CA PRO A 72 -18.41 1.22 -1.18
C PRO A 72 -18.21 2.46 -2.06
N LYS A 73 -17.62 2.33 -3.25
CA LYS A 73 -17.49 3.47 -4.15
C LYS A 73 -18.86 3.84 -4.70
N ILE A 74 -19.36 4.98 -4.28
CA ILE A 74 -20.65 5.52 -4.71
C ILE A 74 -20.53 6.07 -6.12
N ARG A 75 -21.47 5.71 -7.01
CA ARG A 75 -21.40 6.07 -8.43
C ARG A 75 -22.76 6.54 -8.94
N VAL A 76 -22.74 7.49 -9.88
CA VAL A 76 -23.91 7.80 -10.70
C VAL A 76 -24.26 6.61 -11.62
N GLY A 77 -25.51 6.52 -12.01
CA GLY A 77 -25.99 5.54 -12.97
C GLY A 77 -25.48 5.80 -14.40
N LYS A 78 -26.17 5.18 -15.36
CA LYS A 78 -25.86 5.36 -16.79
C LYS A 78 -26.70 6.49 -17.37
N PHE A 79 -26.17 7.15 -18.40
CA PHE A 79 -26.86 8.13 -19.21
C PHE A 79 -27.33 7.50 -20.52
N ALA A 80 -28.44 7.98 -21.10
CA ALA A 80 -28.98 7.47 -22.35
C ALA A 80 -27.96 7.55 -23.50
N ASP A 81 -27.25 8.67 -23.59
CA ASP A 81 -26.21 8.91 -24.59
C ASP A 81 -24.78 8.64 -24.09
N GLY A 82 -24.66 7.89 -22.98
CA GLY A 82 -23.40 7.56 -22.35
C GLY A 82 -22.75 8.67 -21.53
N LYS A 83 -23.12 9.93 -21.77
CA LYS A 83 -22.61 11.13 -21.09
C LYS A 83 -23.50 12.32 -21.28
N VAL A 84 -23.34 13.31 -20.43
CA VAL A 84 -23.98 14.64 -20.53
C VAL A 84 -22.97 15.75 -20.27
N MET A 85 -23.21 16.93 -20.83
CA MET A 85 -22.44 18.15 -20.53
C MET A 85 -23.24 19.00 -19.55
N LEU A 86 -22.74 19.13 -18.32
CA LEU A 86 -23.39 19.94 -17.30
C LEU A 86 -22.86 21.37 -17.35
N GLU A 87 -23.79 22.34 -17.39
CA GLU A 87 -23.47 23.77 -17.43
C GLU A 87 -23.55 24.38 -16.04
N PRO A 88 -22.63 25.29 -15.65
CA PRO A 88 -22.70 25.99 -14.39
C PRO A 88 -24.05 26.75 -14.23
N GLY A 89 -24.66 26.66 -13.05
CA GLY A 89 -25.96 27.25 -12.74
C GLY A 89 -27.17 26.40 -13.12
N ALA A 90 -26.98 25.32 -13.88
CA ALA A 90 -28.07 24.42 -14.26
C ALA A 90 -28.55 23.58 -13.04
N PRO A 91 -29.86 23.29 -12.93
CA PRO A 91 -30.36 22.32 -11.97
C PRO A 91 -29.99 20.89 -12.42
N PHE A 92 -29.65 20.02 -11.46
CA PHE A 92 -29.37 18.60 -11.72
C PHE A 92 -29.85 17.76 -10.55
N VAL A 93 -30.57 16.67 -10.83
CA VAL A 93 -31.16 15.82 -9.79
C VAL A 93 -30.41 14.49 -9.68
N LEU A 94 -29.98 14.15 -8.47
CA LEU A 94 -29.53 12.80 -8.13
C LEU A 94 -30.71 12.06 -7.49
N ASP A 95 -31.25 11.06 -8.19
CA ASP A 95 -32.49 10.36 -7.79
C ASP A 95 -32.20 8.92 -7.42
N ALA A 96 -32.25 8.61 -6.12
CA ALA A 96 -32.00 7.27 -5.60
C ALA A 96 -33.02 6.22 -6.06
N SER A 97 -34.22 6.65 -6.50
CA SER A 97 -35.27 5.76 -7.03
C SER A 97 -35.14 5.49 -8.53
N ARG A 98 -34.42 6.33 -9.27
CA ARG A 98 -34.34 6.24 -10.73
C ARG A 98 -33.54 5.03 -11.18
N THR A 99 -34.16 4.18 -11.98
CA THR A 99 -33.54 3.00 -12.62
C THR A 99 -33.25 3.24 -14.10
N GLU A 100 -34.00 4.14 -14.72
CA GLU A 100 -33.85 4.51 -16.12
C GLU A 100 -32.57 5.31 -16.36
N PRO A 101 -31.99 5.25 -17.57
CA PRO A 101 -30.84 6.08 -17.92
C PRO A 101 -31.08 7.56 -17.66
N GLY A 102 -30.06 8.26 -17.21
CA GLY A 102 -30.07 9.68 -16.95
C GLY A 102 -30.01 10.53 -18.21
N ASP A 103 -30.24 11.82 -18.02
CA ASP A 103 -30.18 12.88 -19.02
C ASP A 103 -29.67 14.19 -18.38
N LEU A 104 -29.81 15.32 -19.09
CA LEU A 104 -29.43 16.65 -18.57
C LEU A 104 -30.20 17.08 -17.30
N SER A 105 -31.36 16.50 -17.02
CA SER A 105 -32.16 16.83 -15.85
C SER A 105 -31.71 16.08 -14.59
N GLY A 106 -31.09 14.93 -14.73
CA GLY A 106 -30.66 14.13 -13.61
C GLY A 106 -30.30 12.69 -13.95
N VAL A 107 -29.84 11.96 -12.96
CA VAL A 107 -29.39 10.57 -13.09
C VAL A 107 -29.68 9.79 -11.80
N GLY A 108 -29.84 8.48 -11.93
CA GLY A 108 -29.88 7.56 -10.80
C GLY A 108 -28.50 7.36 -10.16
N LEU A 109 -28.45 6.66 -9.03
CA LEU A 109 -27.21 6.31 -8.35
C LEU A 109 -27.33 4.95 -7.66
N ASP A 110 -26.20 4.31 -7.40
CA ASP A 110 -26.12 3.02 -6.74
C ASP A 110 -26.30 3.09 -5.21
N TYR A 111 -25.98 4.24 -4.61
CA TYR A 111 -26.08 4.46 -3.17
C TYR A 111 -27.45 5.07 -2.78
N LYS A 112 -28.37 4.20 -2.37
CA LYS A 112 -29.77 4.60 -2.08
C LYS A 112 -29.93 5.45 -0.82
N GLU A 113 -28.95 5.46 0.08
CA GLU A 113 -28.96 6.23 1.32
C GLU A 113 -28.49 7.69 1.14
N LEU A 114 -28.00 8.09 -0.05
CA LEU A 114 -27.51 9.45 -0.29
C LEU A 114 -28.50 10.55 0.18
N PRO A 115 -29.83 10.45 -0.07
CA PRO A 115 -30.77 11.46 0.38
C PRO A 115 -30.84 11.64 1.91
N ARG A 116 -30.48 10.61 2.68
CA ARG A 116 -30.43 10.68 4.15
C ARG A 116 -29.13 11.28 4.67
N ASP A 117 -28.04 11.17 3.89
CA ASP A 117 -26.70 11.57 4.27
C ASP A 117 -26.39 13.03 3.90
N VAL A 118 -27.23 13.67 3.12
CA VAL A 118 -27.01 15.03 2.63
C VAL A 118 -28.12 15.99 3.02
N LYS A 119 -27.77 17.26 3.12
CA LYS A 119 -28.70 18.36 3.41
C LYS A 119 -28.39 19.58 2.55
N ALA A 120 -29.31 20.55 2.52
CA ALA A 120 -29.11 21.81 1.82
C ALA A 120 -27.78 22.49 2.26
N GLY A 121 -27.02 22.93 1.28
CA GLY A 121 -25.70 23.54 1.46
C GLY A 121 -24.53 22.56 1.37
N ASP A 122 -24.77 21.25 1.43
CA ASP A 122 -23.71 20.27 1.22
C ASP A 122 -23.18 20.33 -0.22
N VAL A 123 -21.91 20.01 -0.38
CA VAL A 123 -21.21 19.99 -1.69
C VAL A 123 -20.91 18.55 -2.08
N LEU A 124 -21.38 18.15 -3.26
CA LEU A 124 -21.09 16.86 -3.87
C LEU A 124 -20.07 17.02 -4.99
N LEU A 125 -19.12 16.15 -5.02
CA LEU A 125 -17.98 16.15 -5.94
C LEU A 125 -18.08 14.91 -6.84
N LEU A 126 -18.30 15.12 -8.13
CA LEU A 126 -18.46 14.05 -9.11
C LEU A 126 -17.24 13.99 -10.02
N ASN A 127 -16.98 12.80 -10.60
CA ASN A 127 -15.86 12.59 -11.53
C ASN A 127 -14.53 13.10 -10.94
N ASP A 128 -14.21 12.62 -9.72
CA ASP A 128 -12.98 12.96 -8.98
C ASP A 128 -12.81 14.48 -8.71
N GLY A 129 -13.95 15.17 -8.53
CA GLY A 129 -13.99 16.60 -8.21
C GLY A 129 -13.97 17.54 -9.41
N LEU A 130 -13.97 17.01 -10.65
CA LEU A 130 -14.04 17.80 -11.87
C LEU A 130 -15.42 18.47 -12.04
N ILE A 131 -16.46 17.91 -11.42
CA ILE A 131 -17.81 18.48 -11.38
C ILE A 131 -18.20 18.70 -9.92
N VAL A 132 -18.75 19.88 -9.65
CA VAL A 132 -19.16 20.28 -8.30
C VAL A 132 -20.62 20.64 -8.30
N LEU A 133 -21.40 19.97 -7.45
CA LEU A 133 -22.82 20.22 -7.23
C LEU A 133 -23.04 20.76 -5.82
N THR A 134 -23.90 21.76 -5.66
CA THR A 134 -24.38 22.20 -4.35
C THR A 134 -25.77 21.63 -4.14
N VAL A 135 -26.02 20.99 -3.01
CA VAL A 135 -27.34 20.49 -2.64
C VAL A 135 -28.25 21.66 -2.26
N ASP A 136 -29.36 21.80 -2.96
CA ASP A 136 -30.38 22.85 -2.70
C ASP A 136 -31.43 22.33 -1.72
N SER A 137 -31.92 21.11 -1.96
CA SER A 137 -32.94 20.46 -1.12
C SER A 137 -32.94 18.94 -1.32
N VAL A 138 -33.53 18.26 -0.34
CA VAL A 138 -33.81 16.82 -0.43
C VAL A 138 -35.33 16.62 -0.35
N GLN A 139 -35.91 15.91 -1.32
CA GLN A 139 -37.33 15.62 -1.41
C GLN A 139 -37.54 14.12 -1.64
N GLY A 140 -37.85 13.39 -0.59
CA GLY A 140 -37.94 11.93 -0.65
C GLY A 140 -36.62 11.33 -1.06
N GLU A 141 -36.60 10.64 -2.20
CA GLU A 141 -35.41 10.00 -2.76
C GLU A 141 -34.60 10.85 -3.75
N LYS A 142 -35.01 12.12 -3.91
CA LYS A 142 -34.40 13.08 -4.83
C LYS A 142 -33.54 14.08 -4.08
N VAL A 143 -32.28 14.20 -4.50
CA VAL A 143 -31.37 15.26 -4.08
C VAL A 143 -31.33 16.29 -5.21
N ASN A 144 -31.99 17.44 -4.99
CA ASN A 144 -32.00 18.54 -5.93
C ASN A 144 -30.71 19.36 -5.75
N THR A 145 -30.01 19.60 -6.83
CA THR A 145 -28.71 20.29 -6.79
C THR A 145 -28.61 21.34 -7.88
N THR A 146 -27.75 22.32 -7.65
CA THR A 146 -27.30 23.29 -8.66
C THR A 146 -25.85 23.00 -9.02
N VAL A 147 -25.53 22.94 -10.30
CA VAL A 147 -24.19 22.77 -10.83
C VAL A 147 -23.36 24.02 -10.51
N LYS A 148 -22.33 23.89 -9.69
CA LYS A 148 -21.39 24.96 -9.36
C LYS A 148 -20.20 25.00 -10.32
N LEU A 149 -19.63 23.83 -10.60
CA LEU A 149 -18.61 23.64 -11.63
C LEU A 149 -19.11 22.55 -12.57
N GLY A 150 -19.28 22.90 -13.84
CA GLY A 150 -19.77 22.02 -14.88
C GLY A 150 -18.67 21.27 -15.61
N GLY A 151 -19.09 20.40 -16.52
CA GLY A 151 -18.21 19.60 -17.34
C GLY A 151 -18.88 18.34 -17.86
N GLU A 152 -18.11 17.47 -18.53
CA GLU A 152 -18.60 16.20 -19.04
C GLU A 152 -18.77 15.19 -17.89
N LEU A 153 -20.01 14.72 -17.68
CA LEU A 153 -20.31 13.63 -16.74
C LEU A 153 -20.73 12.39 -17.54
N SER A 154 -19.93 11.34 -17.46
CA SER A 154 -20.19 10.06 -18.12
C SER A 154 -20.69 8.98 -17.16
N ASN A 155 -21.03 7.81 -17.71
CA ASN A 155 -21.56 6.66 -16.96
C ASN A 155 -20.69 6.26 -15.77
N ASN A 156 -21.31 5.88 -14.68
CA ASN A 156 -20.70 5.24 -13.50
C ASN A 156 -19.57 6.06 -12.84
N LYS A 157 -19.58 7.38 -12.96
CA LYS A 157 -18.60 8.25 -12.31
C LYS A 157 -18.84 8.33 -10.81
N GLY A 158 -17.76 8.45 -10.04
CA GLY A 158 -17.78 8.51 -8.60
C GLY A 158 -18.49 9.75 -8.05
N ILE A 159 -19.13 9.61 -6.90
CA ILE A 159 -19.70 10.70 -6.09
C ILE A 159 -18.99 10.70 -4.74
N ASN A 160 -18.45 11.83 -4.34
CA ASN A 160 -17.92 12.08 -3.00
C ASN A 160 -18.68 13.26 -2.38
N LYS A 161 -18.71 13.32 -1.05
CA LYS A 161 -19.20 14.47 -0.31
C LYS A 161 -18.04 15.23 0.28
N GLN A 162 -17.93 16.52 0.01
CA GLN A 162 -16.88 17.35 0.59
C GLN A 162 -16.99 17.36 2.13
N GLY A 163 -15.88 17.08 2.80
CA GLY A 163 -15.85 16.98 4.26
C GLY A 163 -16.35 15.65 4.82
N GLY A 164 -16.76 14.70 3.97
CA GLY A 164 -17.22 13.36 4.37
C GLY A 164 -18.66 13.31 4.89
N GLY A 165 -18.98 12.30 5.69
CA GLY A 165 -20.29 12.12 6.34
C GLY A 165 -21.26 11.20 5.60
N LEU A 166 -20.76 10.38 4.65
CA LEU A 166 -21.55 9.32 4.04
C LEU A 166 -21.52 8.07 4.93
N THR A 167 -22.69 7.47 5.18
CA THR A 167 -22.83 6.34 6.13
C THR A 167 -22.57 4.97 5.50
N ALA A 168 -22.24 4.92 4.21
CA ALA A 168 -21.91 3.66 3.53
C ALA A 168 -20.93 2.79 4.32
N PRO A 169 -21.20 1.48 4.52
CA PRO A 169 -20.29 0.58 5.22
C PRO A 169 -18.99 0.41 4.44
N ALA A 170 -17.86 0.23 5.14
CA ALA A 170 -16.56 0.06 4.49
C ALA A 170 -16.45 -1.24 3.68
N LEU A 171 -17.18 -2.28 4.06
CA LEU A 171 -17.20 -3.57 3.36
C LEU A 171 -18.56 -3.84 2.72
N THR A 172 -18.55 -4.14 1.45
CA THR A 172 -19.73 -4.52 0.66
C THR A 172 -19.86 -6.05 0.56
N GLY A 173 -21.02 -6.53 0.09
CA GLY A 173 -21.18 -7.95 -0.23
C GLY A 173 -20.17 -8.44 -1.29
N LYS A 174 -19.82 -7.57 -2.27
CA LYS A 174 -18.78 -7.87 -3.24
C LYS A 174 -17.41 -8.05 -2.57
N ASP A 175 -17.06 -7.16 -1.64
CA ASP A 175 -15.78 -7.25 -0.94
C ASP A 175 -15.64 -8.56 -0.16
N MET A 176 -16.74 -9.08 0.40
CA MET A 176 -16.75 -10.39 1.09
C MET A 176 -16.41 -11.55 0.14
N GLU A 177 -16.96 -11.54 -1.08
CA GLU A 177 -16.62 -12.53 -2.11
C GLU A 177 -15.21 -12.32 -2.66
N ASP A 178 -14.78 -11.08 -2.83
CA ASP A 178 -13.43 -10.73 -3.26
C ASP A 178 -12.37 -11.19 -2.24
N ILE A 179 -12.65 -11.09 -0.95
CA ILE A 179 -11.78 -11.65 0.11
C ILE A 179 -11.63 -13.16 -0.03
N LYS A 180 -12.71 -13.90 -0.29
CA LYS A 180 -12.63 -15.35 -0.53
C LYS A 180 -11.76 -15.67 -1.75
N THR A 181 -11.96 -14.92 -2.84
CA THR A 181 -11.14 -15.05 -4.04
C THR A 181 -9.66 -14.75 -3.74
N ALA A 182 -9.36 -13.67 -3.02
CA ALA A 182 -8.00 -13.32 -2.64
C ALA A 182 -7.33 -14.41 -1.78
N MET A 183 -8.09 -15.05 -0.89
CA MET A 183 -7.55 -16.13 -0.07
C MET A 183 -7.32 -17.43 -0.85
N SER A 184 -8.09 -17.70 -1.91
CA SER A 184 -7.87 -18.88 -2.75
C SER A 184 -6.51 -18.93 -3.42
N PHE A 185 -5.90 -17.78 -3.72
CA PHE A 185 -4.51 -17.65 -4.21
C PHE A 185 -3.52 -17.14 -3.16
N GLN A 186 -3.95 -17.13 -1.88
CA GLN A 186 -3.12 -16.73 -0.73
C GLN A 186 -2.48 -15.36 -0.92
N ALA A 187 -3.29 -14.33 -1.17
CA ALA A 187 -2.83 -12.94 -1.20
C ALA A 187 -2.13 -12.60 0.12
N ASP A 188 -0.97 -11.96 0.03
CA ASP A 188 -0.15 -11.62 1.20
C ASP A 188 -0.73 -10.43 1.96
N TYR A 189 -1.39 -9.53 1.24
CA TYR A 189 -2.03 -8.32 1.76
C TYR A 189 -3.46 -8.18 1.22
N ILE A 190 -4.34 -7.66 2.06
CA ILE A 190 -5.66 -7.15 1.67
C ILE A 190 -5.70 -5.67 1.99
N ALA A 191 -5.91 -4.83 0.97
CA ALA A 191 -6.13 -3.41 1.13
C ALA A 191 -7.64 -3.14 1.22
N VAL A 192 -8.06 -2.51 2.31
CA VAL A 192 -9.46 -2.20 2.61
C VAL A 192 -9.74 -0.75 2.23
N SER A 193 -10.69 -0.55 1.32
CA SER A 193 -11.08 0.77 0.85
C SER A 193 -12.07 1.46 1.77
N PHE A 194 -11.87 2.76 1.97
CA PHE A 194 -12.76 3.65 2.71
C PHE A 194 -13.06 3.29 4.18
N PRO A 195 -12.13 2.72 4.98
CA PRO A 195 -12.37 2.53 6.40
C PRO A 195 -12.49 3.89 7.10
N LYS A 196 -13.43 3.99 8.07
CA LYS A 196 -13.70 5.20 8.85
C LYS A 196 -13.15 5.12 10.27
N ASN A 197 -12.96 3.90 10.79
CA ASN A 197 -12.59 3.65 12.18
C ASN A 197 -11.94 2.25 12.35
N ALA A 198 -11.53 1.92 13.57
CA ALA A 198 -10.94 0.62 13.90
C ALA A 198 -11.90 -0.54 13.63
N THR A 199 -13.19 -0.38 13.91
CA THR A 199 -14.20 -1.44 13.76
C THR A 199 -14.30 -1.93 12.32
N ASP A 200 -14.19 -1.03 11.34
CA ASP A 200 -14.18 -1.40 9.92
C ASP A 200 -12.99 -2.34 9.60
N MET A 201 -11.81 -2.06 10.16
CA MET A 201 -10.61 -2.88 9.97
C MET A 201 -10.69 -4.21 10.74
N GLU A 202 -11.26 -4.21 11.93
CA GLU A 202 -11.48 -5.43 12.72
C GLU A 202 -12.45 -6.38 12.03
N MET A 203 -13.53 -5.85 11.43
CA MET A 203 -14.47 -6.63 10.63
C MET A 203 -13.77 -7.25 9.40
N ALA A 204 -12.97 -6.47 8.67
CA ALA A 204 -12.19 -6.97 7.55
C ALA A 204 -11.23 -8.09 7.98
N ARG A 205 -10.60 -7.96 9.14
CA ARG A 205 -9.71 -8.97 9.70
C ARG A 205 -10.44 -10.27 10.03
N GLN A 206 -11.62 -10.19 10.63
CA GLN A 206 -12.42 -11.36 10.93
C GLN A 206 -12.84 -12.10 9.65
N LEU A 207 -13.34 -11.38 8.65
CA LEU A 207 -13.72 -11.96 7.36
C LEU A 207 -12.51 -12.60 6.64
N ALA A 208 -11.38 -11.93 6.64
CA ALA A 208 -10.15 -12.44 6.05
C ALA A 208 -9.65 -13.70 6.76
N ASN A 209 -9.67 -13.72 8.10
CA ASN A 209 -9.26 -14.89 8.88
C ASN A 209 -10.17 -16.10 8.63
N VAL A 210 -11.49 -15.89 8.55
CA VAL A 210 -12.44 -16.96 8.24
C VAL A 210 -12.21 -17.52 6.84
N ALA A 211 -12.06 -16.65 5.84
CA ALA A 211 -11.80 -17.06 4.45
C ALA A 211 -10.44 -17.75 4.26
N ALA A 212 -9.45 -17.41 5.08
CA ALA A 212 -8.09 -17.94 5.01
C ALA A 212 -7.87 -19.23 5.80
N ALA A 213 -8.82 -19.61 6.66
CA ALA A 213 -8.64 -20.71 7.61
C ALA A 213 -8.35 -22.05 6.92
N GLU A 214 -9.03 -22.36 5.81
CA GLU A 214 -8.83 -23.58 5.03
C GLU A 214 -7.46 -23.67 4.35
N PHE A 215 -6.81 -22.53 4.10
CA PHE A 215 -5.49 -22.42 3.45
C PHE A 215 -4.33 -22.35 4.44
N ASN A 216 -4.59 -22.37 5.75
CA ASN A 216 -3.59 -22.12 6.80
C ASN A 216 -2.76 -20.86 6.50
N HIS A 217 -3.42 -19.81 6.03
CA HIS A 217 -2.85 -18.54 5.62
C HIS A 217 -3.37 -17.41 6.50
N LYS A 218 -2.56 -16.35 6.66
CA LYS A 218 -2.96 -15.16 7.42
C LYS A 218 -2.50 -13.91 6.66
N PRO A 219 -3.40 -13.24 5.93
CA PRO A 219 -3.05 -12.02 5.23
C PRO A 219 -2.80 -10.86 6.20
N ALA A 220 -1.99 -9.91 5.78
CA ALA A 220 -1.87 -8.63 6.46
C ALA A 220 -2.90 -7.63 5.88
N LEU A 221 -3.39 -6.70 6.71
CA LEU A 221 -4.38 -5.71 6.29
C LEU A 221 -3.77 -4.32 6.14
N ILE A 222 -4.05 -3.68 5.02
CA ILE A 222 -3.69 -2.30 4.73
C ILE A 222 -4.96 -1.45 4.72
N ALA A 223 -5.06 -0.47 5.61
CA ALA A 223 -6.16 0.49 5.59
C ALA A 223 -5.87 1.60 4.57
N LYS A 224 -6.74 1.79 3.59
CA LYS A 224 -6.63 2.89 2.63
C LYS A 224 -7.26 4.14 3.22
N ILE A 225 -6.45 5.16 3.45
CA ILE A 225 -6.92 6.43 4.02
C ILE A 225 -7.39 7.31 2.87
N GLU A 226 -8.70 7.32 2.67
CA GLU A 226 -9.39 7.91 1.53
C GLU A 226 -10.50 8.88 1.95
N ARG A 227 -10.90 8.88 3.24
CA ARG A 227 -12.02 9.68 3.76
C ARG A 227 -11.57 10.71 4.78
N ALA A 228 -12.27 11.83 4.80
CA ALA A 228 -12.07 12.88 5.79
C ALA A 228 -12.29 12.38 7.23
N GLU A 229 -13.28 11.50 7.44
CA GLU A 229 -13.60 10.92 8.76
C GLU A 229 -12.48 10.01 9.32
N ALA A 230 -11.65 9.43 8.47
CA ALA A 230 -10.53 8.61 8.89
C ALA A 230 -9.41 9.45 9.56
N ILE A 231 -9.29 10.74 9.21
CA ILE A 231 -8.20 11.60 9.68
C ILE A 231 -8.18 11.79 11.20
N PRO A 232 -9.29 12.14 11.87
CA PRO A 232 -9.29 12.25 13.35
C PRO A 232 -9.15 10.88 14.05
N ARG A 233 -9.43 9.77 13.35
CA ARG A 233 -9.38 8.39 13.86
C ARG A 233 -8.18 7.60 13.37
N LEU A 234 -7.18 8.27 12.82
CA LEU A 234 -6.06 7.64 12.13
C LEU A 234 -5.28 6.66 13.03
N GLU A 235 -5.07 7.01 14.31
CA GLU A 235 -4.32 6.17 15.24
C GLU A 235 -5.06 4.86 15.55
N GLU A 236 -6.36 4.90 15.80
CA GLU A 236 -7.15 3.68 16.04
C GLU A 236 -7.21 2.77 14.80
N ILE A 237 -7.30 3.38 13.59
CA ILE A 237 -7.26 2.63 12.33
C ILE A 237 -5.90 1.95 12.15
N LEU A 238 -4.80 2.67 12.42
CA LEU A 238 -3.44 2.13 12.38
C LEU A 238 -3.26 0.94 13.33
N LEU A 239 -3.74 1.05 14.57
CA LEU A 239 -3.60 -0.01 15.57
C LEU A 239 -4.38 -1.27 15.16
N ALA A 240 -5.54 -1.13 14.52
CA ALA A 240 -6.34 -2.24 14.01
C ALA A 240 -5.81 -2.87 12.70
N SER A 241 -4.83 -2.21 12.05
CA SER A 241 -4.27 -2.60 10.75
C SER A 241 -2.83 -3.09 10.88
N ASP A 242 -2.29 -3.69 9.82
CA ASP A 242 -0.86 -4.03 9.70
C ASP A 242 -0.09 -2.92 8.97
N GLY A 243 -0.79 -2.04 8.28
CA GLY A 243 -0.26 -0.86 7.61
C GLY A 243 -1.35 0.03 7.04
N ILE A 244 -0.94 1.14 6.44
CA ILE A 244 -1.83 2.08 5.78
C ILE A 244 -1.36 2.39 4.36
N MET A 245 -2.31 2.83 3.54
CA MET A 245 -2.04 3.44 2.24
C MET A 245 -2.57 4.88 2.25
N VAL A 246 -1.69 5.83 1.97
CA VAL A 246 -2.06 7.22 1.74
C VAL A 246 -2.60 7.31 0.32
N ALA A 247 -3.91 7.15 0.16
CA ALA A 247 -4.59 7.11 -1.13
C ALA A 247 -5.00 8.54 -1.51
N ARG A 248 -4.04 9.29 -2.05
CA ARG A 248 -4.12 10.75 -2.22
C ARG A 248 -5.22 11.19 -3.17
N GLY A 249 -5.60 10.37 -4.16
CA GLY A 249 -6.66 10.69 -5.12
C GLY A 249 -8.01 10.92 -4.45
N ASP A 250 -8.61 9.88 -3.88
CA ASP A 250 -9.92 9.98 -3.21
C ASP A 250 -9.86 10.88 -1.97
N LEU A 251 -8.76 10.83 -1.20
CA LEU A 251 -8.60 11.72 -0.05
C LEU A 251 -8.61 13.19 -0.44
N ALA A 252 -7.91 13.57 -1.51
CA ALA A 252 -7.84 14.96 -1.97
C ALA A 252 -9.20 15.51 -2.42
N VAL A 253 -10.06 14.65 -2.96
CA VAL A 253 -11.43 15.02 -3.33
C VAL A 253 -12.21 15.45 -2.10
N GLU A 254 -12.09 14.77 -0.97
CA GLU A 254 -12.86 15.08 0.25
C GLU A 254 -12.28 16.21 1.09
N VAL A 255 -10.93 16.26 1.24
CA VAL A 255 -10.28 17.24 2.13
C VAL A 255 -9.67 18.43 1.40
N GLY A 256 -9.58 18.38 0.07
CA GLY A 256 -8.91 19.36 -0.78
C GLY A 256 -7.43 19.09 -1.00
N ASN A 257 -6.93 19.38 -2.20
CA ASN A 257 -5.57 19.09 -2.62
C ASN A 257 -4.48 19.72 -1.72
N ALA A 258 -4.72 20.95 -1.24
CA ALA A 258 -3.73 21.73 -0.52
C ALA A 258 -3.30 21.13 0.82
N VAL A 259 -4.16 20.33 1.47
CA VAL A 259 -3.87 19.75 2.79
C VAL A 259 -3.24 18.36 2.71
N VAL A 260 -3.34 17.68 1.57
CA VAL A 260 -2.86 16.30 1.39
C VAL A 260 -1.36 16.14 1.68
N PRO A 261 -0.45 17.02 1.26
CA PRO A 261 0.98 16.87 1.55
C PRO A 261 1.30 16.86 3.05
N ALA A 262 0.64 17.72 3.82
CA ALA A 262 0.81 17.74 5.29
C ALA A 262 0.23 16.48 5.95
N LEU A 263 -0.92 15.99 5.48
CA LEU A 263 -1.51 14.73 5.93
C LEU A 263 -0.62 13.54 5.60
N GLN A 264 -0.04 13.46 4.41
CA GLN A 264 0.92 12.43 4.03
C GLN A 264 2.07 12.34 5.03
N LYS A 265 2.73 13.45 5.33
CA LYS A 265 3.85 13.51 6.29
C LYS A 265 3.41 13.02 7.69
N ARG A 266 2.26 13.47 8.15
CA ARG A 266 1.67 13.04 9.44
C ARG A 266 1.39 11.54 9.46
N MET A 267 0.78 10.99 8.41
CA MET A 267 0.45 9.57 8.28
C MET A 267 1.71 8.70 8.28
N ILE A 268 2.73 9.07 7.50
CA ILE A 268 4.00 8.35 7.44
C ILE A 268 4.68 8.34 8.81
N LYS A 269 4.78 9.51 9.46
CA LYS A 269 5.37 9.62 10.80
C LYS A 269 4.63 8.77 11.83
N LEU A 270 3.30 8.81 11.81
CA LEU A 270 2.47 8.06 12.76
C LEU A 270 2.57 6.54 12.51
N ALA A 271 2.55 6.10 11.26
CA ALA A 271 2.72 4.69 10.91
C ALA A 271 4.07 4.14 11.39
N ARG A 272 5.15 4.89 11.18
CA ARG A 272 6.48 4.52 11.67
C ARG A 272 6.54 4.43 13.20
N LYS A 273 5.91 5.38 13.90
CA LYS A 273 5.83 5.39 15.37
C LYS A 273 5.14 4.15 15.94
N HIS A 274 4.16 3.60 15.23
CA HIS A 274 3.38 2.43 15.64
C HIS A 274 3.84 1.11 14.98
N ASP A 275 5.04 1.06 14.44
CA ASP A 275 5.61 -0.13 13.77
C ASP A 275 4.72 -0.66 12.65
N LYS A 276 4.09 0.24 11.90
CA LYS A 276 3.22 -0.09 10.76
C LYS A 276 3.86 0.31 9.45
N VAL A 277 3.59 -0.46 8.39
CA VAL A 277 4.04 -0.11 7.04
C VAL A 277 3.15 0.97 6.43
N VAL A 278 3.72 1.78 5.55
CA VAL A 278 3.00 2.84 4.85
C VAL A 278 3.33 2.85 3.37
N ILE A 279 2.29 2.93 2.55
CA ILE A 279 2.38 3.03 1.09
C ILE A 279 1.89 4.41 0.69
N THR A 280 2.69 5.16 -0.07
CA THR A 280 2.26 6.42 -0.70
C THR A 280 1.76 6.12 -2.11
N ALA A 281 0.53 6.49 -2.40
CA ALA A 281 -0.19 6.04 -3.58
C ALA A 281 -0.84 7.20 -4.36
N THR A 282 -1.20 6.89 -5.60
CA THR A 282 -1.93 7.69 -6.59
C THR A 282 -1.17 8.88 -7.14
N GLN A 283 -1.22 9.03 -8.47
CA GLN A 283 -0.64 10.13 -9.24
C GLN A 283 0.87 10.35 -8.97
N MET A 284 1.61 9.27 -8.75
CA MET A 284 3.05 9.37 -8.48
C MET A 284 3.84 9.69 -9.76
N MET A 285 3.51 9.01 -10.87
CA MET A 285 4.17 9.14 -12.17
C MET A 285 3.12 9.18 -13.29
N GLU A 286 1.99 9.85 -13.07
CA GLU A 286 0.79 9.79 -13.91
C GLU A 286 1.05 10.18 -15.37
N SER A 287 1.93 11.14 -15.62
CA SER A 287 2.31 11.54 -16.98
C SER A 287 2.91 10.38 -17.79
N MET A 288 3.55 9.42 -17.13
CA MET A 288 4.13 8.24 -17.75
C MET A 288 3.11 7.20 -18.21
N ILE A 289 1.81 7.40 -17.96
CA ILE A 289 0.76 6.64 -18.67
C ILE A 289 0.91 6.80 -20.18
N THR A 290 1.27 8.00 -20.64
CA THR A 290 1.37 8.35 -22.07
C THR A 290 2.74 8.83 -22.50
N ASN A 291 3.61 9.25 -21.60
CA ASN A 291 4.94 9.78 -21.88
C ASN A 291 6.05 8.84 -21.36
N PRO A 292 7.17 8.72 -22.08
CA PRO A 292 8.26 7.82 -21.70
C PRO A 292 9.12 8.36 -20.53
N VAL A 293 8.93 9.61 -20.12
CA VAL A 293 9.67 10.28 -19.03
C VAL A 293 8.71 11.03 -18.11
N PRO A 294 9.00 11.11 -16.80
CA PRO A 294 8.17 11.84 -15.86
C PRO A 294 8.37 13.35 -15.95
N THR A 295 7.44 14.11 -15.39
CA THR A 295 7.61 15.53 -15.15
C THR A 295 8.53 15.78 -13.95
N ARG A 296 9.12 16.99 -13.87
CA ARG A 296 9.93 17.39 -12.70
C ARG A 296 9.11 17.42 -11.41
N ALA A 297 7.82 17.76 -11.50
CA ALA A 297 6.93 17.77 -10.35
C ALA A 297 6.72 16.36 -9.79
N GLU A 298 6.52 15.36 -10.66
CA GLU A 298 6.39 13.95 -10.27
C GLU A 298 7.69 13.41 -9.66
N VAL A 299 8.84 13.73 -10.24
CA VAL A 299 10.16 13.40 -9.65
C VAL A 299 10.30 13.97 -8.24
N SER A 300 9.92 15.23 -8.04
CA SER A 300 9.90 15.87 -6.71
C SER A 300 8.93 15.20 -5.75
N ASP A 301 7.74 14.80 -6.21
CA ASP A 301 6.72 14.17 -5.39
C ASP A 301 7.16 12.78 -4.91
N VAL A 302 7.70 11.95 -5.80
CA VAL A 302 8.27 10.65 -5.44
C VAL A 302 9.42 10.80 -4.46
N ALA A 303 10.37 11.71 -4.75
CA ALA A 303 11.50 11.97 -3.86
C ALA A 303 11.04 12.44 -2.46
N ASN A 304 10.02 13.31 -2.40
CA ASN A 304 9.43 13.76 -1.13
C ASN A 304 8.84 12.61 -0.31
N ALA A 305 8.08 11.70 -0.95
CA ALA A 305 7.55 10.53 -0.27
C ALA A 305 8.66 9.63 0.32
N VAL A 306 9.76 9.45 -0.42
CA VAL A 306 10.94 8.70 0.04
C VAL A 306 11.59 9.38 1.24
N LEU A 307 11.83 10.70 1.17
CA LEU A 307 12.43 11.48 2.24
C LEU A 307 11.52 11.60 3.47
N ASP A 308 10.19 11.54 3.30
CA ASP A 308 9.23 11.43 4.40
C ASP A 308 9.36 10.09 5.15
N GLY A 309 9.99 9.08 4.52
CA GLY A 309 10.24 7.76 5.11
C GLY A 309 9.16 6.73 4.81
N THR A 310 8.41 6.87 3.69
CA THR A 310 7.45 5.85 3.25
C THR A 310 8.13 4.49 3.04
N ASP A 311 7.42 3.39 3.32
CA ASP A 311 7.94 2.05 3.01
C ASP A 311 7.93 1.79 1.51
N ALA A 312 6.85 2.20 0.84
CA ALA A 312 6.68 1.96 -0.57
C ALA A 312 6.00 3.15 -1.28
N VAL A 313 6.30 3.26 -2.56
CA VAL A 313 5.60 4.12 -3.52
C VAL A 313 4.84 3.25 -4.50
N MET A 314 3.64 3.66 -4.90
CA MET A 314 2.75 2.84 -5.72
C MET A 314 2.51 3.46 -7.09
N LEU A 315 2.57 2.62 -8.10
CA LEU A 315 2.16 2.88 -9.48
C LEU A 315 0.77 2.27 -9.72
N SER A 316 -0.13 3.03 -10.30
CA SER A 316 -1.53 2.65 -10.57
C SER A 316 -1.76 2.41 -12.06
N ALA A 317 -2.38 3.35 -12.75
CA ALA A 317 -2.63 3.24 -14.20
C ALA A 317 -1.34 3.21 -15.01
N GLU A 318 -0.25 3.78 -14.49
CA GLU A 318 1.06 3.83 -15.13
C GLU A 318 1.57 2.43 -15.51
N THR A 319 1.33 1.43 -14.65
CA THR A 319 1.72 0.03 -14.90
C THR A 319 0.56 -0.86 -15.31
N ALA A 320 -0.69 -0.48 -15.01
CA ALA A 320 -1.87 -1.27 -15.33
C ALA A 320 -2.35 -1.08 -16.78
N ALA A 321 -2.29 0.15 -17.30
CA ALA A 321 -2.84 0.54 -18.61
C ALA A 321 -1.93 1.49 -19.40
N GLY A 322 -0.82 1.94 -18.83
CA GLY A 322 0.11 2.87 -19.45
C GLY A 322 0.88 2.25 -20.63
N LYS A 323 1.43 3.11 -21.47
CA LYS A 323 2.23 2.72 -22.63
C LYS A 323 3.66 2.31 -22.27
N PHE A 324 4.15 2.72 -21.10
CA PHE A 324 5.55 2.59 -20.65
C PHE A 324 5.68 1.96 -19.25
N PRO A 325 5.09 0.76 -19.00
CA PRO A 325 5.06 0.17 -17.67
C PRO A 325 6.46 -0.15 -17.12
N LEU A 326 7.35 -0.69 -17.94
CA LEU A 326 8.71 -1.03 -17.55
C LEU A 326 9.56 0.21 -17.26
N GLU A 327 9.54 1.17 -18.17
CA GLU A 327 10.26 2.44 -18.04
C GLU A 327 9.82 3.20 -16.79
N THR A 328 8.53 3.17 -16.47
CA THR A 328 7.98 3.80 -15.27
C THR A 328 8.55 3.17 -14.00
N VAL A 329 8.64 1.84 -13.92
CA VAL A 329 9.28 1.16 -12.79
C VAL A 329 10.76 1.51 -12.69
N GLN A 330 11.46 1.57 -13.83
CA GLN A 330 12.88 1.92 -13.86
C GLN A 330 13.13 3.36 -13.41
N GLU A 331 12.35 4.32 -13.89
CA GLU A 331 12.46 5.73 -13.48
C GLU A 331 12.12 5.91 -12.01
N MET A 332 11.05 5.28 -11.52
CA MET A 332 10.72 5.31 -10.10
C MET A 332 11.85 4.74 -9.24
N ALA A 333 12.48 3.64 -9.67
CA ALA A 333 13.61 3.04 -8.96
C ALA A 333 14.82 4.01 -8.90
N LYS A 334 15.11 4.72 -9.99
CA LYS A 334 16.19 5.73 -10.04
C LYS A 334 15.91 6.91 -9.11
N ILE A 335 14.67 7.42 -9.09
CA ILE A 335 14.30 8.54 -8.21
C ILE A 335 14.42 8.11 -6.75
N CYS A 336 13.93 6.92 -6.39
CA CYS A 336 14.08 6.40 -5.02
C CYS A 336 15.54 6.32 -4.60
N LEU A 337 16.42 5.76 -5.44
CA LEU A 337 17.85 5.65 -5.15
C LEU A 337 18.52 7.01 -4.99
N ALA A 338 18.18 7.99 -5.84
CA ALA A 338 18.73 9.33 -5.75
C ALA A 338 18.29 10.05 -4.45
N ALA A 339 17.02 9.91 -4.08
CA ALA A 339 16.50 10.49 -2.83
C ALA A 339 17.14 9.83 -1.60
N GLU A 340 17.28 8.49 -1.57
CA GLU A 340 17.93 7.77 -0.49
C GLU A 340 19.41 8.08 -0.33
N ALA A 341 20.11 8.38 -1.43
CA ALA A 341 21.51 8.80 -1.38
C ALA A 341 21.69 10.15 -0.68
N ALA A 342 20.72 11.05 -0.85
CA ALA A 342 20.70 12.38 -0.22
C ALA A 342 20.19 12.37 1.23
N GLU A 343 19.62 11.24 1.71
CA GLU A 343 19.10 11.12 3.08
C GLU A 343 20.25 11.09 4.09
N GLU A 344 20.19 11.96 5.11
CA GLU A 344 21.11 11.92 6.24
C GLU A 344 20.64 10.87 7.27
N VAL A 345 21.60 10.16 7.87
CA VAL A 345 21.33 9.15 8.90
C VAL A 345 21.60 9.79 10.27
N GLU A 346 20.55 9.96 11.06
CA GLU A 346 20.62 10.52 12.40
C GLU A 346 20.22 9.46 13.45
N LEU A 347 20.90 8.30 13.45
CA LEU A 347 20.60 7.21 14.38
C LEU A 347 20.67 7.61 15.84
N ASP A 348 21.65 8.43 16.20
CA ASP A 348 21.85 8.83 17.60
C ASP A 348 20.70 9.71 18.12
N ALA A 349 20.13 10.56 17.26
CA ALA A 349 18.96 11.37 17.58
C ALA A 349 17.68 10.52 17.71
N ASP A 350 17.50 9.53 16.86
CA ASP A 350 16.36 8.59 16.93
C ASP A 350 16.39 7.75 18.22
N PHE A 351 17.56 7.53 18.82
CA PHE A 351 17.77 6.64 19.94
C PHE A 351 17.89 7.36 21.30
N SER A 352 18.20 8.65 21.29
CA SER A 352 18.35 9.44 22.50
C SER A 352 17.03 9.53 23.28
N GLY A 353 17.05 9.04 24.50
CA GLY A 353 15.93 9.17 25.43
C GLY A 353 14.78 8.16 25.25
N GLN A 354 14.92 7.17 24.39
CA GLN A 354 13.92 6.11 24.28
C GLN A 354 14.09 5.04 25.37
N THR A 355 12.98 4.63 25.97
CA THR A 355 12.93 3.47 26.88
C THR A 355 12.19 2.34 26.21
N PHE A 356 12.83 1.17 26.12
CA PHE A 356 12.21 -0.01 25.52
C PHE A 356 11.61 -0.89 26.62
N HIS A 357 10.41 -1.40 26.35
CA HIS A 357 9.70 -2.32 27.24
C HIS A 357 9.83 -3.78 26.79
N ARG A 358 10.44 -4.02 25.62
CA ARG A 358 10.59 -5.34 25.01
C ARG A 358 12.06 -5.62 24.73
N ILE A 359 12.49 -6.86 25.02
CA ILE A 359 13.86 -7.31 24.79
C ILE A 359 14.21 -7.27 23.29
N ASP A 360 13.31 -7.74 22.44
CA ASP A 360 13.52 -7.81 20.99
C ASP A 360 13.75 -6.40 20.37
N GLN A 361 13.08 -5.38 20.87
CA GLN A 361 13.31 -3.99 20.44
C GLN A 361 14.70 -3.51 20.87
N SER A 362 15.11 -3.78 22.11
CA SER A 362 16.43 -3.39 22.61
C SER A 362 17.56 -4.09 21.84
N ILE A 363 17.40 -5.38 21.52
CA ILE A 363 18.36 -6.13 20.69
C ILE A 363 18.44 -5.58 19.27
N ALA A 364 17.29 -5.34 18.65
CA ALA A 364 17.24 -4.77 17.30
C ALA A 364 17.91 -3.39 17.22
N MET A 365 17.68 -2.56 18.26
CA MET A 365 18.33 -1.27 18.44
C MET A 365 19.85 -1.39 18.53
N GLY A 366 20.33 -2.25 19.42
CA GLY A 366 21.75 -2.53 19.58
C GLY A 366 22.37 -2.99 18.26
N ALA A 367 21.65 -3.79 17.47
CA ALA A 367 22.10 -4.24 16.15
C ALA A 367 22.24 -3.07 15.16
N LEU A 368 21.25 -2.19 15.08
CA LEU A 368 21.29 -1.01 14.20
C LEU A 368 22.45 -0.08 14.58
N PHE A 369 22.57 0.27 15.85
CA PHE A 369 23.63 1.14 16.38
C PHE A 369 25.02 0.55 16.11
N THR A 370 25.24 -0.70 16.53
CA THR A 370 26.55 -1.35 16.41
C THR A 370 26.93 -1.55 14.93
N ALA A 371 25.99 -1.98 14.08
CA ALA A 371 26.24 -2.16 12.67
C ALA A 371 26.61 -0.83 11.99
N HIS A 372 25.94 0.25 12.33
CA HIS A 372 26.23 1.58 11.79
C HIS A 372 27.65 2.03 12.15
N HIS A 373 28.01 2.02 13.42
CA HIS A 373 29.32 2.49 13.88
C HIS A 373 30.50 1.58 13.47
N LEU A 374 30.23 0.30 13.22
CA LEU A 374 31.21 -0.62 12.66
C LEU A 374 31.29 -0.63 11.13
N ASN A 375 30.51 0.17 10.43
CA ASN A 375 30.36 0.14 8.98
C ASN A 375 30.09 -1.28 8.44
N ALA A 376 29.20 -2.02 9.12
CA ALA A 376 28.85 -3.38 8.75
C ALA A 376 28.21 -3.42 7.36
N LYS A 377 28.43 -4.51 6.62
CA LYS A 377 27.89 -4.70 5.27
C LYS A 377 26.39 -5.05 5.26
N GLY A 378 25.89 -5.56 6.36
CA GLY A 378 24.47 -5.91 6.51
C GLY A 378 24.12 -6.27 7.94
N ILE A 379 22.80 -6.26 8.19
CA ILE A 379 22.21 -6.79 9.42
C ILE A 379 21.37 -7.99 9.02
N VAL A 380 21.57 -9.12 9.64
CA VAL A 380 20.76 -10.33 9.45
C VAL A 380 19.76 -10.42 10.59
N ALA A 381 18.49 -10.57 10.28
CA ALA A 381 17.45 -10.89 11.24
C ALA A 381 16.95 -12.32 10.97
N LEU A 382 17.26 -13.27 11.84
CA LEU A 382 16.63 -14.58 11.81
C LEU A 382 15.25 -14.43 12.44
N THR A 383 14.19 -14.60 11.65
CA THR A 383 12.83 -14.25 12.08
C THR A 383 11.78 -15.19 11.50
N GLU A 384 10.82 -15.60 12.32
CA GLU A 384 9.69 -16.42 11.88
C GLU A 384 8.54 -15.57 11.32
N SER A 385 8.23 -14.46 11.96
CA SER A 385 7.09 -13.59 11.63
C SER A 385 7.48 -12.33 10.84
N GLY A 386 8.75 -11.96 10.86
CA GLY A 386 9.23 -10.69 10.30
C GLY A 386 9.17 -9.50 11.27
N SER A 387 8.74 -9.68 12.52
CA SER A 387 8.54 -8.59 13.48
C SER A 387 9.82 -7.82 13.79
N THR A 388 10.94 -8.49 14.01
CA THR A 388 12.25 -7.86 14.26
C THR A 388 12.71 -7.05 13.05
N ALA A 389 12.56 -7.60 11.84
CA ALA A 389 12.90 -6.89 10.61
C ALA A 389 11.99 -5.68 10.37
N LEU A 390 10.68 -5.79 10.68
CA LEU A 390 9.75 -4.68 10.63
C LEU A 390 10.20 -3.56 11.56
N TRP A 391 10.50 -3.89 12.80
CA TRP A 391 10.93 -2.94 13.81
C TRP A 391 12.21 -2.21 13.39
N MET A 392 13.23 -2.93 12.94
CA MET A 392 14.47 -2.34 12.41
C MET A 392 14.21 -1.39 11.23
N SER A 393 13.26 -1.74 10.35
CA SER A 393 12.91 -0.95 9.17
C SER A 393 12.24 0.40 9.48
N ARG A 394 11.84 0.63 10.73
CA ARG A 394 11.25 1.91 11.18
C ARG A 394 12.29 3.00 11.36
N HIS A 395 13.58 2.63 11.45
CA HIS A 395 14.68 3.55 11.65
C HIS A 395 15.38 3.90 10.32
N ARG A 396 15.99 5.08 10.26
CA ARG A 396 16.73 5.53 9.08
C ARG A 396 18.14 4.98 9.10
N VAL A 397 18.34 3.84 8.46
CA VAL A 397 19.65 3.21 8.32
C VAL A 397 19.96 2.94 6.84
N LYS A 398 21.22 3.17 6.44
CA LYS A 398 21.68 2.84 5.07
C LYS A 398 22.13 1.39 4.94
N ILE A 399 22.36 0.69 6.07
CA ILE A 399 22.77 -0.69 6.08
C ILE A 399 21.56 -1.57 5.73
N PRO A 400 21.65 -2.47 4.73
CA PRO A 400 20.54 -3.34 4.37
C PRO A 400 20.25 -4.38 5.45
N ILE A 401 18.97 -4.67 5.66
CA ILE A 401 18.48 -5.68 6.59
C ILE A 401 18.09 -6.92 5.79
N TYR A 402 18.78 -8.03 6.04
CA TYR A 402 18.49 -9.34 5.44
C TYR A 402 17.66 -10.15 6.43
N ALA A 403 16.37 -10.32 6.15
CA ALA A 403 15.47 -11.08 6.99
C ALA A 403 15.41 -12.53 6.47
N LEU A 404 15.97 -13.45 7.23
CA LEU A 404 15.99 -14.87 6.92
C LEU A 404 14.86 -15.56 7.68
N THR A 405 14.02 -16.28 6.96
CA THR A 405 12.85 -16.99 7.51
C THR A 405 12.68 -18.35 6.84
N THR A 406 12.08 -19.30 7.56
CA THR A 406 11.71 -20.60 7.01
C THR A 406 10.31 -20.56 6.35
N LYS A 407 9.56 -19.46 6.54
CA LYS A 407 8.17 -19.33 6.09
C LYS A 407 8.05 -18.45 4.85
N VAL A 408 7.58 -19.04 3.76
CA VAL A 408 7.34 -18.33 2.49
C VAL A 408 6.34 -17.17 2.68
N SER A 409 5.30 -17.35 3.51
CA SER A 409 4.32 -16.30 3.78
C SER A 409 4.95 -15.09 4.48
N SER A 410 5.86 -15.30 5.42
CA SER A 410 6.61 -14.22 6.09
C SER A 410 7.59 -13.55 5.13
N GLN A 411 8.30 -14.34 4.31
CA GLN A 411 9.21 -13.83 3.28
C GLN A 411 8.46 -12.85 2.34
N ARG A 412 7.29 -13.26 1.83
CA ARG A 412 6.48 -12.43 0.93
C ARG A 412 5.99 -11.15 1.59
N LYS A 413 5.49 -11.22 2.83
CA LYS A 413 5.08 -10.02 3.58
C LYS A 413 6.22 -9.04 3.76
N MET A 414 7.40 -9.52 4.11
CA MET A 414 8.57 -8.67 4.30
C MET A 414 9.06 -7.97 3.02
N ALA A 415 8.58 -8.38 1.84
CA ALA A 415 8.89 -7.69 0.58
C ALA A 415 8.39 -6.24 0.54
N LEU A 416 7.41 -5.88 1.38
CA LEU A 416 6.89 -4.51 1.51
C LEU A 416 7.70 -3.64 2.50
N TYR A 417 8.50 -4.23 3.41
CA TYR A 417 9.17 -3.48 4.47
C TYR A 417 10.38 -2.70 3.94
N ARG A 418 10.43 -1.40 4.22
CA ARG A 418 11.55 -0.53 3.81
C ARG A 418 12.89 -1.12 4.24
N ASN A 419 13.86 -1.10 3.34
CA ASN A 419 15.24 -1.58 3.55
C ASN A 419 15.38 -3.07 3.94
N VAL A 420 14.30 -3.84 3.97
CA VAL A 420 14.32 -5.27 4.28
C VAL A 420 14.43 -6.11 3.00
N ARG A 421 15.30 -7.11 3.02
CA ARG A 421 15.50 -8.10 1.94
C ARG A 421 15.20 -9.47 2.50
N PRO A 422 13.98 -9.96 2.24
CA PRO A 422 13.57 -11.25 2.75
C PRO A 422 14.25 -12.39 1.96
N LEU A 423 14.78 -13.35 2.68
CA LEU A 423 15.41 -14.54 2.14
C LEU A 423 14.81 -15.77 2.80
N LEU A 424 14.60 -16.82 2.00
CA LEU A 424 14.21 -18.11 2.54
C LEU A 424 15.47 -18.87 2.96
N MET A 425 15.40 -19.53 4.12
CA MET A 425 16.43 -20.41 4.64
C MET A 425 15.84 -21.78 4.97
N ASP A 426 16.68 -22.79 5.06
CA ASP A 426 16.25 -24.12 5.50
C ASP A 426 15.92 -24.11 6.99
N THR A 427 15.02 -25.00 7.39
CA THR A 427 14.66 -25.18 8.79
C THR A 427 15.88 -25.66 9.58
N SER A 428 16.22 -24.93 10.64
CA SER A 428 17.26 -25.33 11.59
C SER A 428 16.73 -25.18 13.00
N THR A 429 16.96 -26.18 13.83
CA THR A 429 16.66 -26.15 15.27
C THR A 429 17.89 -25.79 16.09
N ASP A 430 19.06 -25.82 15.47
CA ASP A 430 20.35 -25.54 16.09
C ASP A 430 20.86 -24.17 15.64
N LEU A 431 21.27 -23.38 16.63
CA LEU A 431 21.73 -22.01 16.44
C LEU A 431 22.99 -21.93 15.57
N ASP A 432 23.99 -22.79 15.81
CA ASP A 432 25.25 -22.76 15.08
C ASP A 432 25.04 -23.08 13.60
N THR A 433 24.18 -24.05 13.31
CA THR A 433 23.78 -24.38 11.93
C THR A 433 23.06 -23.20 11.27
N ALA A 434 22.14 -22.53 11.97
CA ALA A 434 21.43 -21.37 11.44
C ALA A 434 22.36 -20.18 11.16
N LEU A 435 23.34 -19.94 12.03
CA LEU A 435 24.35 -18.89 11.83
C LEU A 435 25.25 -19.21 10.61
N ALA A 436 25.69 -20.47 10.46
CA ALA A 436 26.46 -20.90 9.30
C ALA A 436 25.67 -20.77 7.98
N GLN A 437 24.40 -21.15 7.98
CA GLN A 437 23.51 -20.96 6.85
C GLN A 437 23.35 -19.47 6.50
N ALA A 438 23.17 -18.60 7.49
CA ALA A 438 23.04 -17.16 7.28
C ALA A 438 24.29 -16.61 6.58
N GLU A 439 25.50 -16.94 7.05
CA GLU A 439 26.74 -16.52 6.40
C GLU A 439 26.87 -17.04 4.98
N MET A 440 26.55 -18.32 4.76
CA MET A 440 26.55 -18.92 3.42
C MET A 440 25.60 -18.17 2.46
N HIS A 441 24.40 -17.81 2.92
CA HIS A 441 23.45 -17.01 2.13
C HIS A 441 23.98 -15.63 1.76
N LEU A 442 24.68 -14.95 2.69
CA LEU A 442 25.30 -13.66 2.44
C LEU A 442 26.45 -13.75 1.42
N LYS A 443 27.32 -14.75 1.57
CA LYS A 443 28.43 -14.99 0.64
C LYS A 443 27.96 -15.36 -0.76
N LYS A 444 27.02 -16.30 -0.88
CA LYS A 444 26.46 -16.74 -2.16
C LYS A 444 25.85 -15.59 -2.98
N ARG A 445 25.39 -14.54 -2.29
CA ARG A 445 24.83 -13.36 -2.92
C ARG A 445 25.79 -12.18 -3.04
N ASN A 446 27.08 -12.41 -2.74
CA ASN A 446 28.12 -11.37 -2.75
C ASN A 446 27.78 -10.16 -1.86
N ILE A 447 27.09 -10.38 -0.73
CA ILE A 447 26.74 -9.35 0.24
C ILE A 447 27.93 -9.09 1.17
N VAL A 448 28.59 -10.16 1.61
CA VAL A 448 29.81 -10.13 2.40
C VAL A 448 30.91 -10.92 1.72
N SER A 449 32.13 -10.45 1.88
CA SER A 449 33.39 -11.11 1.50
C SER A 449 34.19 -11.43 2.76
N THR A 450 35.18 -12.33 2.67
CA THR A 450 36.07 -12.65 3.78
C THR A 450 36.63 -11.36 4.41
N GLY A 451 36.50 -11.24 5.72
CA GLY A 451 36.94 -10.11 6.50
C GLY A 451 35.87 -9.02 6.72
N ASP A 452 34.75 -9.02 5.97
CA ASP A 452 33.66 -8.07 6.16
C ASP A 452 32.92 -8.28 7.49
N ILE A 453 32.44 -7.19 8.10
CA ILE A 453 31.66 -7.23 9.35
C ILE A 453 30.19 -7.22 9.02
N TYR A 454 29.40 -8.02 9.73
CA TYR A 454 27.96 -8.04 9.71
C TYR A 454 27.38 -8.35 11.10
N ALA A 455 26.14 -7.95 11.34
CA ALA A 455 25.44 -8.22 12.60
C ALA A 455 24.35 -9.27 12.37
N ILE A 456 24.12 -10.15 13.35
CA ILE A 456 23.00 -11.10 13.36
C ILE A 456 22.18 -10.92 14.61
N THR A 457 20.85 -10.90 14.46
CA THR A 457 19.89 -10.99 15.56
C THR A 457 19.08 -12.28 15.45
N CYS A 458 18.88 -12.95 16.57
CA CYS A 458 18.08 -14.19 16.64
C CYS A 458 17.47 -14.37 18.01
N GLY A 459 16.57 -15.33 18.13
CA GLY A 459 16.04 -15.80 19.41
C GLY A 459 16.70 -17.09 19.84
N GLU A 460 16.95 -17.24 21.13
CA GLU A 460 17.36 -18.50 21.73
C GLU A 460 16.45 -18.81 22.92
N PRO A 461 15.71 -19.95 22.90
CA PRO A 461 15.67 -20.96 21.85
C PRO A 461 15.05 -20.45 20.54
N MET A 462 15.50 -21.00 19.41
CA MET A 462 15.00 -20.64 18.07
C MET A 462 13.54 -21.04 17.88
N GLY A 463 12.85 -20.35 16.94
CA GLY A 463 11.48 -20.70 16.53
C GLY A 463 10.36 -20.10 17.35
N SER A 464 10.67 -19.31 18.39
CA SER A 464 9.64 -18.60 19.19
C SER A 464 9.33 -17.23 18.58
N PRO A 465 8.10 -16.95 18.14
CA PRO A 465 7.72 -15.62 17.66
C PRO A 465 7.95 -14.55 18.73
N GLY A 466 8.62 -13.44 18.36
CA GLY A 466 8.97 -12.35 19.30
C GLY A 466 10.09 -12.70 20.28
N GLY A 467 10.75 -13.84 20.11
CA GLY A 467 11.79 -14.34 20.99
C GLY A 467 13.20 -13.79 20.73
N THR A 468 13.36 -12.77 19.89
CA THR A 468 14.68 -12.17 19.61
C THR A 468 15.31 -11.64 20.91
N ASN A 469 16.39 -12.28 21.37
CA ASN A 469 17.08 -11.98 22.62
C ASN A 469 18.61 -11.97 22.50
N MET A 470 19.15 -12.20 21.29
CA MET A 470 20.59 -12.26 21.03
C MET A 470 20.99 -11.35 19.84
N LEU A 471 22.09 -10.65 20.02
CA LEU A 471 22.85 -9.94 18.99
C LEU A 471 24.26 -10.54 18.92
N LYS A 472 24.71 -10.91 17.73
CA LYS A 472 26.08 -11.35 17.47
C LYS A 472 26.70 -10.49 16.37
N ILE A 473 27.91 -10.00 16.61
CA ILE A 473 28.72 -9.33 15.58
C ILE A 473 29.69 -10.38 15.02
N CYS A 474 29.67 -10.52 13.70
CA CYS A 474 30.43 -11.52 12.99
C CYS A 474 31.41 -10.87 12.01
N ARG A 475 32.54 -11.55 11.80
CA ARG A 475 33.45 -11.28 10.69
C ARG A 475 33.34 -12.47 9.76
N ALA A 476 33.05 -12.23 8.49
CA ALA A 476 32.95 -13.30 7.48
C ALA A 476 34.30 -14.00 7.29
N GLU A 477 34.30 -15.32 7.38
CA GLU A 477 35.49 -16.18 7.28
C GLU A 477 35.91 -16.49 5.83
#